data_93b3cae18bbfd0e6af34b129a8a5f853
#
_entry.id   93b3cae18bbfd0e6af34b129a8a5f853
#
_cell.length_a   1.000
_cell.length_b   1.000
_cell.length_c   1.000
_cell.angle_alpha   90.00
_cell.angle_beta   90.00
_cell.angle_gamma   90.00
#
_symmetry.space_group_name_H-M   'P 1'
#
loop_
_entity.id
_entity.type
_entity.pdbx_description
1 polymer ?
#
loop_
_entity_poly.entity_id
_entity_poly.type
_entity_poly.pdbx_seq_one_letter_code
_entity_poly.pdbx_strand_id
1 'polypeptide(L)'
;MGRKYDDDDEVTKIGKIDLLPTKTPKRDRPYFIILAGSNLGRMFRIEGDEVVLGRSTTATVRLEDDGISRSHAKVVMKGEDLWIEDLGSQNGTFINGQRITSQALKDGDKIQVGATTILKFTYHDDLDDRFQQKMYDAALHDGLTRAFNKRHFLERLSVEVAYARRHKTQLTLIMLDVDHFKQVNDRFGHLAGDHVLVGLAAIVEKQLRTEDLFARYGGEEFAVLCRGASLGNAAVLGERLRVQVEQSKFEHGGNVIPVTISLGIAAHSEKAPDGATHLVAEADAGLYDAKRGGRNRVVARGR
;
A
#
# COMPACT_ATOMS: atom_id res chain seq x y z
N MET A 1 -60.89 41.11 -1.87
CA MET A 1 -59.44 41.35 -1.68
C MET A 1 -58.73 40.02 -1.76
N GLY A 2 -58.41 39.61 -3.02
CA GLY A 2 -57.83 38.31 -3.31
C GLY A 2 -56.29 38.42 -3.38
N ARG A 3 -55.57 37.59 -2.62
CA ARG A 3 -54.11 37.41 -2.75
C ARG A 3 -53.86 36.43 -3.85
N LYS A 4 -53.15 36.87 -4.91
CA LYS A 4 -52.51 36.04 -5.89
C LYS A 4 -51.29 35.34 -5.24
N TYR A 5 -51.23 34.04 -5.33
CA TYR A 5 -50.00 33.25 -5.13
C TYR A 5 -49.30 33.21 -6.49
N ASP A 6 -48.09 33.78 -6.54
CA ASP A 6 -47.18 33.56 -7.65
C ASP A 6 -46.50 32.17 -7.46
N ASP A 7 -46.83 31.27 -8.38
CA ASP A 7 -46.13 29.99 -8.55
C ASP A 7 -44.83 30.28 -9.35
N ASP A 8 -43.73 30.44 -8.64
CA ASP A 8 -42.38 30.37 -9.24
C ASP A 8 -41.99 28.88 -9.37
N ASP A 9 -42.36 28.26 -10.48
CA ASP A 9 -41.85 26.99 -10.92
C ASP A 9 -40.37 27.15 -11.32
N GLU A 10 -39.45 26.94 -10.36
CA GLU A 10 -38.05 26.71 -10.65
C GLU A 10 -37.92 25.38 -11.38
N VAL A 11 -37.94 25.45 -12.71
CA VAL A 11 -37.60 24.32 -13.60
C VAL A 11 -36.13 23.97 -13.39
N THR A 12 -35.89 22.92 -12.64
CA THR A 12 -34.55 22.31 -12.53
C THR A 12 -34.05 21.94 -13.92
N LYS A 13 -33.19 22.76 -14.48
CA LYS A 13 -32.51 22.44 -15.75
C LYS A 13 -31.60 21.23 -15.52
N ILE A 14 -32.09 20.07 -15.92
CA ILE A 14 -31.23 18.88 -16.08
C ILE A 14 -30.22 19.22 -17.18
N GLY A 15 -29.02 19.57 -16.80
CA GLY A 15 -27.91 19.73 -17.74
C GLY A 15 -27.75 18.42 -18.50
N LYS A 16 -27.81 18.48 -19.84
CA LYS A 16 -27.44 17.33 -20.67
C LYS A 16 -26.02 16.96 -20.26
N ILE A 17 -25.86 15.78 -19.66
CA ILE A 17 -24.55 15.13 -19.60
C ILE A 17 -24.21 14.86 -21.07
N ASP A 18 -23.24 15.61 -21.60
CA ASP A 18 -22.66 15.28 -22.89
C ASP A 18 -22.13 13.86 -22.76
N LEU A 19 -22.89 12.91 -23.32
CA LEU A 19 -22.46 11.52 -23.48
C LEU A 19 -21.11 11.58 -24.15
N LEU A 20 -20.12 11.01 -23.49
CA LEU A 20 -18.74 10.89 -23.93
C LEU A 20 -18.68 10.71 -25.45
N PRO A 21 -17.80 11.43 -26.18
CA PRO A 21 -17.72 11.31 -27.61
C PRO A 21 -17.53 9.85 -27.97
N THR A 22 -18.42 9.30 -28.82
CA THR A 22 -18.29 7.97 -29.43
C THR A 22 -17.10 8.00 -30.40
N LYS A 23 -15.89 8.07 -29.84
CA LYS A 23 -14.68 7.71 -30.57
C LYS A 23 -14.73 6.19 -30.70
N THR A 24 -14.57 5.70 -31.95
CA THR A 24 -14.24 4.31 -32.28
C THR A 24 -13.41 3.69 -31.16
N PRO A 25 -13.79 2.54 -30.59
CA PRO A 25 -13.11 1.97 -29.44
C PRO A 25 -11.62 1.83 -29.81
N LYS A 26 -10.76 2.63 -29.17
CA LYS A 26 -9.36 2.29 -29.07
C LYS A 26 -9.37 0.88 -28.50
N ARG A 27 -8.73 -0.09 -29.17
CA ARG A 27 -8.61 -1.46 -28.70
C ARG A 27 -8.33 -1.42 -27.21
N ASP A 28 -9.23 -1.98 -26.41
CA ASP A 28 -9.10 -2.06 -24.98
C ASP A 28 -7.73 -2.68 -24.67
N ARG A 29 -7.05 -2.15 -23.68
CA ARG A 29 -5.70 -2.60 -23.34
C ARG A 29 -5.79 -3.87 -22.50
N PRO A 30 -4.94 -4.89 -22.73
CA PRO A 30 -4.96 -6.11 -21.95
C PRO A 30 -4.28 -5.92 -20.58
N TYR A 31 -4.90 -6.50 -19.55
CA TYR A 31 -4.44 -6.44 -18.16
C TYR A 31 -4.53 -7.79 -17.46
N PHE A 32 -3.67 -7.97 -16.47
CA PHE A 32 -3.88 -8.92 -15.39
C PHE A 32 -4.30 -8.21 -14.12
N ILE A 33 -5.32 -8.72 -13.44
CA ILE A 33 -5.78 -8.25 -12.13
C ILE A 33 -5.60 -9.40 -11.13
N ILE A 34 -4.92 -9.16 -10.01
CA ILE A 34 -4.79 -10.18 -8.96
C ILE A 34 -6.12 -10.35 -8.25
N LEU A 35 -6.73 -11.54 -8.35
CA LEU A 35 -7.97 -11.91 -7.65
C LEU A 35 -7.72 -12.65 -6.33
N ALA A 36 -6.56 -13.33 -6.19
CA ALA A 36 -6.15 -14.00 -4.97
C ALA A 36 -4.61 -14.05 -4.89
N GLY A 37 -4.08 -14.16 -3.68
CA GLY A 37 -2.65 -14.12 -3.41
C GLY A 37 -2.18 -12.76 -2.88
N SER A 38 -0.87 -12.54 -2.89
CA SER A 38 -0.27 -11.27 -2.47
C SER A 38 -0.65 -10.13 -3.43
N ASN A 39 -0.86 -8.92 -2.89
CA ASN A 39 -1.21 -7.73 -3.66
C ASN A 39 -2.57 -7.82 -4.39
N LEU A 40 -3.59 -8.38 -3.72
CA LEU A 40 -4.97 -8.48 -4.19
C LEU A 40 -5.47 -7.15 -4.80
N GLY A 41 -6.05 -7.19 -6.01
CA GLY A 41 -6.56 -6.04 -6.75
C GLY A 41 -5.51 -5.27 -7.56
N ARG A 42 -4.21 -5.59 -7.42
CA ARG A 42 -3.17 -4.98 -8.24
C ARG A 42 -3.35 -5.34 -9.71
N MET A 43 -3.18 -4.34 -10.56
CA MET A 43 -3.26 -4.48 -12.01
C MET A 43 -1.87 -4.43 -12.64
N PHE A 44 -1.70 -5.24 -13.68
CA PHE A 44 -0.51 -5.22 -14.52
C PHE A 44 -0.95 -5.11 -15.97
N ARG A 45 -0.57 -4.02 -16.61
CA ARG A 45 -0.78 -3.85 -18.03
C ARG A 45 0.14 -4.78 -18.81
N ILE A 46 -0.38 -5.46 -19.82
CA ILE A 46 0.38 -6.32 -20.71
C ILE A 46 0.88 -5.44 -21.86
N GLU A 47 2.19 -5.17 -21.89
CA GLU A 47 2.83 -4.32 -22.88
C GLU A 47 4.05 -5.03 -23.48
N GLY A 48 4.27 -4.82 -24.78
CA GLY A 48 5.40 -5.42 -25.49
C GLY A 48 5.08 -6.81 -26.07
N ASP A 49 6.07 -7.39 -26.74
CA ASP A 49 5.93 -8.65 -27.47
C ASP A 49 5.93 -9.89 -26.55
N GLU A 50 6.55 -9.77 -25.39
CA GLU A 50 6.65 -10.82 -24.38
C GLU A 50 6.56 -10.23 -22.96
N VAL A 51 5.70 -10.84 -22.14
CA VAL A 51 5.52 -10.49 -20.71
C VAL A 51 5.74 -11.74 -19.87
N VAL A 52 6.80 -11.76 -19.05
CA VAL A 52 7.12 -12.90 -18.17
C VAL A 52 6.48 -12.69 -16.80
N LEU A 53 5.73 -13.72 -16.35
CA LEU A 53 5.17 -13.82 -15.00
C LEU A 53 6.09 -14.70 -14.15
N GLY A 54 6.43 -14.26 -12.94
CA GLY A 54 7.27 -15.03 -12.05
C GLY A 54 7.63 -14.30 -10.76
N ARG A 55 8.31 -14.99 -9.84
CA ARG A 55 8.76 -14.38 -8.57
C ARG A 55 10.11 -13.67 -8.66
N SER A 56 10.81 -13.79 -9.80
CA SER A 56 12.09 -13.11 -9.99
C SER A 56 11.93 -11.62 -10.02
N THR A 57 12.94 -10.88 -9.56
CA THR A 57 13.02 -9.41 -9.74
C THR A 57 13.15 -9.01 -11.20
N THR A 58 13.52 -9.94 -12.08
CA THR A 58 13.65 -9.74 -13.54
C THR A 58 12.35 -10.06 -14.29
N ALA A 59 11.33 -10.61 -13.63
CA ALA A 59 10.04 -10.87 -14.25
C ALA A 59 9.29 -9.57 -14.54
N THR A 60 8.67 -9.45 -15.72
CA THR A 60 7.87 -8.28 -16.11
C THR A 60 6.68 -8.09 -15.18
N VAL A 61 5.99 -9.20 -14.85
CA VAL A 61 4.94 -9.25 -13.83
C VAL A 61 5.49 -10.03 -12.65
N ARG A 62 6.00 -9.31 -11.66
CA ARG A 62 6.51 -9.93 -10.44
C ARG A 62 5.37 -10.28 -9.49
N LEU A 63 5.29 -11.56 -9.15
CA LEU A 63 4.30 -12.14 -8.24
C LEU A 63 5.01 -12.70 -7.00
N GLU A 64 4.61 -12.23 -5.82
CA GLU A 64 5.23 -12.57 -4.53
C GLU A 64 4.51 -13.78 -3.90
N ASP A 65 4.82 -14.99 -4.38
CA ASP A 65 4.28 -16.25 -3.87
C ASP A 65 5.39 -17.32 -3.98
N ASP A 66 5.69 -18.03 -2.89
CA ASP A 66 6.73 -19.07 -2.84
C ASP A 66 6.43 -20.26 -3.77
N GLY A 67 5.15 -20.47 -4.10
CA GLY A 67 4.71 -21.48 -5.07
C GLY A 67 4.93 -21.10 -6.53
N ILE A 68 5.38 -19.86 -6.81
CA ILE A 68 5.63 -19.38 -8.17
C ILE A 68 7.11 -19.56 -8.52
N SER A 69 7.38 -20.14 -9.69
CA SER A 69 8.75 -20.28 -10.23
C SER A 69 9.34 -18.89 -10.56
N ARG A 70 10.69 -18.78 -10.61
CA ARG A 70 11.39 -17.52 -10.96
C ARG A 70 10.87 -16.93 -12.27
N SER A 71 10.78 -17.79 -13.32
CA SER A 71 10.05 -17.55 -14.56
C SER A 71 8.99 -18.65 -14.63
N HIS A 72 7.72 -18.32 -14.47
CA HIS A 72 6.65 -19.30 -14.31
C HIS A 72 5.89 -19.52 -15.61
N ALA A 73 5.42 -18.45 -16.18
CA ALA A 73 4.73 -18.44 -17.46
C ALA A 73 5.12 -17.17 -18.23
N LYS A 74 4.84 -17.16 -19.53
CA LYS A 74 4.98 -15.97 -20.34
C LYS A 74 3.72 -15.73 -21.18
N VAL A 75 3.46 -14.48 -21.48
CA VAL A 75 2.43 -14.06 -22.41
C VAL A 75 3.09 -13.49 -23.65
N VAL A 76 2.66 -13.97 -24.78
CA VAL A 76 3.16 -13.57 -26.10
C VAL A 76 2.02 -13.27 -27.06
N MET A 77 2.25 -12.34 -27.98
CA MET A 77 1.33 -12.09 -29.09
C MET A 77 1.54 -13.13 -30.19
N LYS A 78 0.48 -13.83 -30.58
CA LYS A 78 0.47 -14.74 -31.74
C LYS A 78 -0.65 -14.35 -32.70
N GLY A 79 -0.30 -13.70 -33.78
CA GLY A 79 -1.29 -13.08 -34.66
C GLY A 79 -1.98 -11.91 -33.96
N GLU A 80 -3.31 -11.99 -33.84
CA GLU A 80 -4.12 -10.98 -33.15
C GLU A 80 -4.42 -11.35 -31.68
N ASP A 81 -4.06 -12.56 -31.25
CA ASP A 81 -4.40 -13.11 -29.94
C ASP A 81 -3.19 -13.10 -28.98
N LEU A 82 -3.47 -12.85 -27.72
CA LEU A 82 -2.52 -13.05 -26.62
C LEU A 82 -2.57 -14.51 -26.17
N TRP A 83 -1.41 -15.13 -26.08
CA TRP A 83 -1.24 -16.52 -25.64
C TRP A 83 -0.43 -16.55 -24.36
N ILE A 84 -0.83 -17.39 -23.40
CA ILE A 84 -0.03 -17.71 -22.23
C ILE A 84 0.60 -19.08 -22.40
N GLU A 85 1.89 -19.19 -22.02
CA GLU A 85 2.68 -20.40 -22.11
C GLU A 85 3.35 -20.69 -20.76
N ASP A 86 3.20 -21.92 -20.26
CA ASP A 86 3.91 -22.38 -19.07
C ASP A 86 5.39 -22.59 -19.39
N LEU A 87 6.29 -22.08 -18.57
CA LEU A 87 7.74 -22.18 -18.77
C LEU A 87 8.37 -23.37 -18.02
N GLY A 88 7.62 -24.47 -17.88
CA GLY A 88 8.06 -25.62 -17.10
C GLY A 88 8.00 -25.34 -15.60
N SER A 89 6.98 -24.63 -15.16
CA SER A 89 6.82 -24.22 -13.78
C SER A 89 6.62 -25.43 -12.85
N GLN A 90 7.04 -25.30 -11.59
CA GLN A 90 6.97 -26.38 -10.61
C GLN A 90 5.53 -26.80 -10.30
N ASN A 91 4.63 -25.84 -10.16
CA ASN A 91 3.24 -26.08 -9.79
C ASN A 91 2.26 -26.03 -10.98
N GLY A 92 2.73 -25.67 -12.17
CA GLY A 92 1.92 -25.55 -13.38
C GLY A 92 1.13 -24.26 -13.44
N THR A 93 0.66 -23.96 -14.67
CA THR A 93 -0.25 -22.85 -14.98
C THR A 93 -1.63 -23.43 -15.33
N PHE A 94 -2.70 -22.81 -14.82
CA PHE A 94 -4.06 -23.26 -15.04
C PHE A 94 -4.90 -22.10 -15.56
N ILE A 95 -5.79 -22.37 -16.51
CA ILE A 95 -6.82 -21.43 -16.97
C ILE A 95 -8.19 -22.03 -16.66
N ASN A 96 -9.02 -21.29 -15.90
CA ASN A 96 -10.37 -21.72 -15.49
C ASN A 96 -10.38 -23.12 -14.86
N GLY A 97 -9.32 -23.47 -14.11
CA GLY A 97 -9.14 -24.75 -13.42
C GLY A 97 -8.54 -25.87 -14.29
N GLN A 98 -8.26 -25.64 -15.56
CA GLN A 98 -7.62 -26.61 -16.45
C GLN A 98 -6.13 -26.30 -16.59
N ARG A 99 -5.26 -27.31 -16.37
CA ARG A 99 -3.82 -27.18 -16.56
C ARG A 99 -3.50 -26.99 -18.02
N ILE A 100 -2.61 -26.03 -18.32
CA ILE A 100 -2.22 -25.71 -19.70
C ILE A 100 -0.69 -25.79 -19.88
N THR A 101 -0.26 -26.01 -21.11
CA THR A 101 1.12 -25.77 -21.57
C THR A 101 1.17 -24.49 -22.40
N SER A 102 0.17 -24.26 -23.25
CA SER A 102 -0.01 -23.04 -24.05
C SER A 102 -1.48 -22.89 -24.41
N GLN A 103 -2.04 -21.68 -24.25
CA GLN A 103 -3.44 -21.40 -24.56
C GLN A 103 -3.64 -19.93 -24.90
N ALA A 104 -4.55 -19.64 -25.84
CA ALA A 104 -5.02 -18.29 -26.13
C ALA A 104 -5.86 -17.75 -24.97
N LEU A 105 -5.60 -16.50 -24.57
CA LEU A 105 -6.32 -15.80 -23.51
C LEU A 105 -7.61 -15.17 -24.07
N LYS A 106 -8.68 -15.31 -23.29
CA LYS A 106 -9.98 -14.68 -23.54
C LYS A 106 -10.33 -13.74 -22.40
N ASP A 107 -11.05 -12.68 -22.71
CA ASP A 107 -11.55 -11.75 -21.68
C ASP A 107 -12.32 -12.50 -20.59
N GLY A 108 -12.01 -12.22 -19.34
CA GLY A 108 -12.57 -12.88 -18.18
C GLY A 108 -11.84 -14.15 -17.71
N ASP A 109 -10.85 -14.67 -18.43
CA ASP A 109 -10.11 -15.87 -18.03
C ASP A 109 -9.47 -15.70 -16.66
N LYS A 110 -9.61 -16.74 -15.81
CA LYS A 110 -8.96 -16.84 -14.50
C LYS A 110 -7.75 -17.74 -14.63
N ILE A 111 -6.58 -17.16 -14.39
CA ILE A 111 -5.28 -17.81 -14.54
C ILE A 111 -4.72 -18.07 -13.16
N GLN A 112 -4.58 -19.32 -12.77
CA GLN A 112 -3.88 -19.69 -11.54
C GLN A 112 -2.41 -19.96 -11.86
N VAL A 113 -1.52 -19.32 -11.12
CA VAL A 113 -0.08 -19.51 -11.14
C VAL A 113 0.41 -19.80 -9.72
N GLY A 114 1.16 -20.89 -9.55
CA GLY A 114 1.56 -21.34 -8.21
C GLY A 114 0.40 -21.93 -7.41
N ALA A 115 0.49 -21.85 -6.07
CA ALA A 115 -0.46 -22.47 -5.16
C ALA A 115 -1.65 -21.56 -4.82
N THR A 116 -1.44 -20.26 -4.68
CA THR A 116 -2.40 -19.33 -4.08
C THR A 116 -2.76 -18.13 -4.95
N THR A 117 -1.98 -17.86 -6.02
CA THR A 117 -2.15 -16.68 -6.85
C THR A 117 -3.11 -16.95 -8.01
N ILE A 118 -4.17 -16.15 -8.11
CA ILE A 118 -5.14 -16.17 -9.20
C ILE A 118 -5.17 -14.79 -9.85
N LEU A 119 -4.96 -14.75 -11.15
CA LEU A 119 -5.07 -13.57 -11.99
C LEU A 119 -6.34 -13.63 -12.82
N LYS A 120 -6.99 -12.49 -13.06
CA LYS A 120 -8.00 -12.33 -14.11
C LYS A 120 -7.35 -11.65 -15.31
N PHE A 121 -7.47 -12.24 -16.49
CA PHE A 121 -7.17 -11.56 -17.73
C PHE A 121 -8.39 -10.77 -18.20
N THR A 122 -8.20 -9.52 -18.62
CA THR A 122 -9.31 -8.68 -19.07
C THR A 122 -8.80 -7.52 -19.92
N TYR A 123 -9.70 -6.91 -20.69
CA TYR A 123 -9.44 -5.69 -21.42
C TYR A 123 -10.10 -4.51 -20.70
N HIS A 124 -9.36 -3.40 -20.53
CA HIS A 124 -9.86 -2.16 -19.95
C HIS A 124 -9.57 -0.98 -20.89
N ASP A 125 -10.48 -0.04 -20.91
CA ASP A 125 -10.22 1.28 -21.48
C ASP A 125 -9.44 2.16 -20.48
N ASP A 126 -9.01 3.36 -20.94
CA ASP A 126 -8.23 4.28 -20.08
C ASP A 126 -9.04 4.81 -18.88
N LEU A 127 -10.38 4.77 -18.93
CA LEU A 127 -11.25 5.23 -17.83
C LEU A 127 -11.40 4.15 -16.78
N ASP A 128 -11.63 2.92 -17.20
CA ASP A 128 -11.72 1.74 -16.33
C ASP A 128 -10.39 1.51 -15.59
N ASP A 129 -9.26 1.63 -16.32
CA ASP A 129 -7.92 1.53 -15.75
C ASP A 129 -7.71 2.54 -14.60
N ARG A 130 -8.00 3.82 -14.86
CA ARG A 130 -7.89 4.88 -13.84
C ARG A 130 -8.82 4.66 -12.65
N PHE A 131 -10.02 4.15 -12.89
CA PHE A 131 -10.97 3.86 -11.82
C PHE A 131 -10.47 2.71 -10.95
N GLN A 132 -10.08 1.60 -11.56
CA GLN A 132 -9.55 0.44 -10.85
C GLN A 132 -8.27 0.78 -10.08
N GLN A 133 -7.35 1.54 -10.69
CA GLN A 133 -6.13 1.97 -10.00
C GLN A 133 -6.46 2.85 -8.78
N LYS A 134 -7.40 3.78 -8.91
CA LYS A 134 -7.85 4.60 -7.77
C LYS A 134 -8.50 3.74 -6.67
N MET A 135 -9.30 2.75 -7.04
CA MET A 135 -9.91 1.83 -6.08
C MET A 135 -8.85 0.99 -5.35
N TYR A 136 -7.85 0.49 -6.07
CA TYR A 136 -6.73 -0.23 -5.51
C TYR A 136 -5.92 0.66 -4.56
N ASP A 137 -5.55 1.86 -4.99
CA ASP A 137 -4.83 2.82 -4.17
C ASP A 137 -5.60 3.18 -2.90
N ALA A 138 -6.92 3.43 -3.01
CA ALA A 138 -7.78 3.72 -1.86
C ALA A 138 -7.91 2.52 -0.90
N ALA A 139 -7.81 1.29 -1.42
CA ALA A 139 -7.84 0.08 -0.60
C ALA A 139 -6.56 -0.11 0.23
N LEU A 140 -5.41 0.37 -0.24
CA LEU A 140 -4.10 0.16 0.37
C LEU A 140 -3.57 1.37 1.13
N HIS A 141 -3.84 2.58 0.66
CA HIS A 141 -3.22 3.79 1.16
C HIS A 141 -4.18 4.64 2.01
N ASP A 142 -3.61 5.45 2.88
CA ASP A 142 -4.30 6.53 3.58
C ASP A 142 -4.56 7.69 2.60
N GLY A 143 -5.79 8.18 2.57
CA GLY A 143 -6.24 9.19 1.62
C GLY A 143 -5.51 10.54 1.74
N LEU A 144 -5.06 10.90 2.95
CA LEU A 144 -4.37 12.16 3.22
C LEU A 144 -2.87 12.05 2.95
N THR A 145 -2.20 11.10 3.59
CA THR A 145 -0.73 11.02 3.64
C THR A 145 -0.11 10.17 2.55
N ARG A 146 -0.92 9.35 1.88
CA ARG A 146 -0.49 8.37 0.87
C ARG A 146 0.41 7.24 1.40
N ALA A 147 0.76 7.23 2.69
CA ALA A 147 1.32 6.07 3.35
C ALA A 147 0.34 4.88 3.27
N PHE A 148 0.79 3.66 3.47
CA PHE A 148 -0.14 2.54 3.57
C PHE A 148 -1.14 2.76 4.70
N ASN A 149 -2.36 2.23 4.56
CA ASN A 149 -3.35 2.31 5.63
C ASN A 149 -3.13 1.18 6.68
N LYS A 150 -3.74 1.33 7.85
CA LYS A 150 -3.64 0.38 8.96
C LYS A 150 -3.99 -1.04 8.56
N ARG A 151 -5.03 -1.23 7.73
CA ARG A 151 -5.48 -2.57 7.32
C ARG A 151 -4.38 -3.29 6.56
N HIS A 152 -3.86 -2.65 5.51
CA HIS A 152 -2.77 -3.22 4.70
C HIS A 152 -1.53 -3.48 5.55
N PHE A 153 -1.19 -2.55 6.46
CA PHE A 153 -0.08 -2.73 7.38
C PHE A 153 -0.21 -3.99 8.23
N LEU A 154 -1.37 -4.24 8.86
CA LEU A 154 -1.58 -5.41 9.71
C LEU A 154 -1.55 -6.73 8.93
N GLU A 155 -2.10 -6.73 7.72
CA GLU A 155 -2.02 -7.88 6.81
C GLU A 155 -0.56 -8.21 6.47
N ARG A 156 0.23 -7.20 6.08
CA ARG A 156 1.65 -7.36 5.76
C ARG A 156 2.48 -7.73 6.99
N LEU A 157 2.23 -7.12 8.14
CA LEU A 157 2.93 -7.44 9.38
C LEU A 157 2.85 -8.93 9.72
N SER A 158 1.67 -9.53 9.58
CA SER A 158 1.46 -10.97 9.85
C SER A 158 2.32 -11.84 8.92
N VAL A 159 2.39 -11.48 7.64
CA VAL A 159 3.23 -12.18 6.64
C VAL A 159 4.71 -12.03 6.97
N GLU A 160 5.16 -10.81 7.29
CA GLU A 160 6.57 -10.53 7.57
C GLU A 160 7.05 -11.21 8.86
N VAL A 161 6.20 -11.27 9.89
CA VAL A 161 6.49 -12.00 11.13
C VAL A 161 6.62 -13.51 10.87
N ALA A 162 5.72 -14.08 10.06
CA ALA A 162 5.80 -15.48 9.67
C ALA A 162 7.08 -15.79 8.86
N TYR A 163 7.43 -14.89 7.95
CA TYR A 163 8.67 -14.97 7.17
C TYR A 163 9.91 -14.87 8.07
N ALA A 164 9.98 -13.85 8.93
CA ALA A 164 11.10 -13.63 9.83
C ALA A 164 11.33 -14.85 10.75
N ARG A 165 10.26 -15.43 11.31
CA ARG A 165 10.30 -16.64 12.13
C ARG A 165 10.84 -17.85 11.34
N ARG A 166 10.35 -18.05 10.10
CA ARG A 166 10.75 -19.19 9.25
C ARG A 166 12.22 -19.12 8.84
N HIS A 167 12.67 -17.93 8.46
CA HIS A 167 14.01 -17.71 7.91
C HIS A 167 15.01 -17.17 8.93
N LYS A 168 14.61 -17.03 10.20
CA LYS A 168 15.42 -16.48 11.29
C LYS A 168 16.05 -15.13 10.94
N THR A 169 15.29 -14.29 10.23
CA THR A 169 15.71 -12.95 9.87
C THR A 169 15.23 -11.93 10.90
N GLN A 170 15.97 -10.83 11.02
CA GLN A 170 15.59 -9.74 11.89
C GLN A 170 14.37 -8.99 11.31
N LEU A 171 13.48 -8.56 12.22
CA LEU A 171 12.34 -7.74 11.89
C LEU A 171 12.08 -6.80 13.08
N THR A 172 11.97 -5.52 12.80
CA THR A 172 11.77 -4.50 13.85
C THR A 172 10.63 -3.57 13.46
N LEU A 173 9.81 -3.22 14.44
CA LEU A 173 8.70 -2.28 14.29
C LEU A 173 9.02 -0.98 15.03
N ILE A 174 8.77 0.14 14.38
CA ILE A 174 8.78 1.48 14.95
C ILE A 174 7.34 2.00 14.93
N MET A 175 6.79 2.31 16.10
CA MET A 175 5.57 3.10 16.23
C MET A 175 5.96 4.54 16.53
N LEU A 176 5.35 5.49 15.85
CA LEU A 176 5.61 6.92 16.05
C LEU A 176 4.31 7.72 16.10
N ASP A 177 4.35 8.83 16.84
CA ASP A 177 3.19 9.68 17.06
C ASP A 177 3.62 11.15 17.13
N VAL A 178 2.79 12.04 16.58
CA VAL A 178 3.07 13.47 16.60
C VAL A 178 2.77 14.06 17.98
N ASP A 179 3.78 14.56 18.62
CA ASP A 179 3.66 15.15 19.95
C ASP A 179 2.71 16.36 19.96
N HIS A 180 1.77 16.37 20.90
CA HIS A 180 0.82 17.47 21.08
C HIS A 180 -0.03 17.81 19.85
N PHE A 181 -0.31 16.85 18.96
CA PHE A 181 -1.02 17.08 17.69
C PHE A 181 -2.38 17.76 17.89
N LYS A 182 -3.11 17.41 18.96
CA LYS A 182 -4.35 18.10 19.31
C LYS A 182 -4.14 19.62 19.49
N GLN A 183 -3.05 20.03 20.13
CA GLN A 183 -2.75 21.46 20.31
C GLN A 183 -2.42 22.15 18.98
N VAL A 184 -1.81 21.44 18.05
CA VAL A 184 -1.60 21.94 16.68
C VAL A 184 -2.94 22.22 16.02
N ASN A 185 -3.88 21.27 16.06
CA ASN A 185 -5.23 21.44 15.51
C ASN A 185 -6.00 22.57 16.19
N ASP A 186 -5.97 22.61 17.53
CA ASP A 186 -6.71 23.60 18.31
C ASP A 186 -6.18 25.04 18.06
N ARG A 187 -4.88 25.19 17.81
CA ARG A 187 -4.22 26.49 17.60
C ARG A 187 -4.21 26.97 16.16
N PHE A 188 -3.97 26.08 15.20
CA PHE A 188 -3.73 26.42 13.79
C PHE A 188 -4.81 25.90 12.85
N GLY A 189 -5.78 25.15 13.37
CA GLY A 189 -6.86 24.54 12.59
C GLY A 189 -6.51 23.17 12.01
N HIS A 190 -7.54 22.39 11.67
CA HIS A 190 -7.38 21.03 11.13
C HIS A 190 -6.59 20.97 9.81
N LEU A 191 -6.75 21.97 8.93
CA LEU A 191 -5.98 22.02 7.68
C LEU A 191 -4.47 22.15 7.93
N ALA A 192 -4.08 22.87 8.99
CA ALA A 192 -2.67 22.96 9.41
C ALA A 192 -2.18 21.62 9.97
N GLY A 193 -3.01 20.90 10.74
CA GLY A 193 -2.71 19.55 11.20
C GLY A 193 -2.55 18.56 10.04
N ASP A 194 -3.45 18.61 9.06
CA ASP A 194 -3.34 17.79 7.85
C ASP A 194 -2.03 18.08 7.09
N HIS A 195 -1.66 19.35 6.96
CA HIS A 195 -0.37 19.73 6.37
C HIS A 195 0.83 19.16 7.13
N VAL A 196 0.79 19.18 8.46
CA VAL A 196 1.82 18.55 9.31
C VAL A 196 1.91 17.06 9.04
N LEU A 197 0.79 16.33 8.99
CA LEU A 197 0.78 14.89 8.75
C LEU A 197 1.33 14.53 7.36
N VAL A 198 0.98 15.29 6.33
CA VAL A 198 1.52 15.09 4.96
C VAL A 198 3.02 15.37 4.93
N GLY A 199 3.47 16.46 5.55
CA GLY A 199 4.89 16.80 5.63
C GLY A 199 5.71 15.75 6.41
N LEU A 200 5.17 15.28 7.53
CA LEU A 200 5.77 14.19 8.31
C LEU A 200 5.91 12.92 7.47
N ALA A 201 4.85 12.51 6.79
CA ALA A 201 4.87 11.31 5.95
C ALA A 201 5.96 11.42 4.87
N ALA A 202 6.08 12.56 4.20
CA ALA A 202 7.10 12.80 3.19
C ALA A 202 8.54 12.78 3.76
N ILE A 203 8.75 13.25 5.01
CA ILE A 203 10.04 13.18 5.70
C ILE A 203 10.40 11.72 5.99
N VAL A 204 9.46 10.95 6.57
CA VAL A 204 9.67 9.55 6.92
C VAL A 204 9.98 8.73 5.68
N GLU A 205 9.17 8.82 4.63
CA GLU A 205 9.29 8.04 3.40
C GLU A 205 10.66 8.20 2.72
N LYS A 206 11.22 9.40 2.72
CA LYS A 206 12.56 9.68 2.17
C LYS A 206 13.70 9.00 2.91
N GLN A 207 13.49 8.55 4.15
CA GLN A 207 14.51 7.93 4.99
C GLN A 207 14.46 6.40 4.97
N LEU A 208 13.41 5.83 4.38
CA LEU A 208 13.15 4.41 4.36
C LEU A 208 13.78 3.74 3.14
N ARG A 209 14.07 2.45 3.28
CA ARG A 209 14.49 1.60 2.17
C ARG A 209 13.27 1.10 1.40
N THR A 210 13.49 0.61 0.19
CA THR A 210 12.42 0.06 -0.65
C THR A 210 11.71 -1.15 -0.01
N GLU A 211 12.42 -1.92 0.81
CA GLU A 211 11.89 -3.08 1.52
C GLU A 211 11.14 -2.76 2.82
N ASP A 212 11.30 -1.54 3.36
CA ASP A 212 10.60 -1.12 4.57
C ASP A 212 9.14 -0.79 4.24
N LEU A 213 8.23 -1.06 5.18
CA LEU A 213 6.82 -0.75 5.01
C LEU A 213 6.44 0.43 5.92
N PHE A 214 5.87 1.48 5.34
CA PHE A 214 5.43 2.67 6.06
C PHE A 214 3.92 2.84 5.98
N ALA A 215 3.26 3.04 7.11
CA ALA A 215 1.82 3.15 7.19
C ALA A 215 1.35 4.22 8.18
N ARG A 216 0.19 4.81 7.91
CA ARG A 216 -0.57 5.56 8.91
C ARG A 216 -1.41 4.59 9.71
N TYR A 217 -1.08 4.45 11.00
CA TYR A 217 -1.70 3.48 11.89
C TYR A 217 -2.96 4.01 12.58
N GLY A 218 -3.01 5.31 12.82
CA GLY A 218 -4.13 6.00 13.48
C GLY A 218 -4.23 7.45 13.02
N GLY A 219 -4.92 8.28 13.77
CA GLY A 219 -5.10 9.70 13.46
C GLY A 219 -3.78 10.44 13.23
N GLU A 220 -2.91 10.43 14.24
CA GLU A 220 -1.59 11.06 14.26
C GLU A 220 -0.45 10.04 14.44
N GLU A 221 -0.80 8.74 14.39
CA GLU A 221 0.10 7.62 14.61
C GLU A 221 0.52 6.99 13.29
N PHE A 222 1.81 6.67 13.19
CA PHE A 222 2.38 5.97 12.04
C PHE A 222 3.20 4.76 12.50
N ALA A 223 3.40 3.83 11.58
CA ALA A 223 4.18 2.62 11.81
C ALA A 223 5.19 2.40 10.68
N VAL A 224 6.42 2.01 11.04
CA VAL A 224 7.45 1.58 10.10
C VAL A 224 7.88 0.16 10.44
N LEU A 225 7.73 -0.76 9.51
CA LEU A 225 8.21 -2.13 9.64
C LEU A 225 9.53 -2.27 8.88
N CYS A 226 10.63 -2.46 9.63
CA CYS A 226 11.99 -2.52 9.10
C CYS A 226 12.41 -3.97 8.90
N ARG A 227 12.49 -4.42 7.65
CA ARG A 227 12.94 -5.77 7.29
C ARG A 227 14.45 -5.90 7.43
N GLY A 228 14.92 -7.03 8.00
CA GLY A 228 16.34 -7.31 8.18
C GLY A 228 17.07 -6.32 9.11
N ALA A 229 16.35 -5.47 9.83
CA ALA A 229 16.94 -4.50 10.74
C ALA A 229 16.95 -5.02 12.17
N SER A 230 18.11 -4.89 12.84
CA SER A 230 18.24 -5.09 14.28
C SER A 230 17.57 -3.96 15.07
N LEU A 231 17.27 -4.22 16.34
CA LEU A 231 16.76 -3.20 17.25
C LEU A 231 17.67 -1.96 17.28
N GLY A 232 19.01 -2.15 17.30
CA GLY A 232 19.98 -1.06 17.28
C GLY A 232 19.92 -0.24 15.99
N ASN A 233 19.84 -0.89 14.82
CA ASN A 233 19.74 -0.18 13.54
C ASN A 233 18.43 0.58 13.42
N ALA A 234 17.32 -0.01 13.89
CA ALA A 234 16.04 0.67 13.93
C ALA A 234 16.01 1.85 14.92
N ALA A 235 16.73 1.76 16.05
CA ALA A 235 16.88 2.88 16.98
C ALA A 235 17.67 4.04 16.36
N VAL A 236 18.71 3.76 15.58
CA VAL A 236 19.44 4.78 14.79
C VAL A 236 18.53 5.44 13.76
N LEU A 237 17.71 4.66 13.04
CA LEU A 237 16.71 5.21 12.12
C LEU A 237 15.70 6.08 12.87
N GLY A 238 15.16 5.59 13.99
CA GLY A 238 14.20 6.33 14.81
C GLY A 238 14.73 7.67 15.29
N GLU A 239 15.97 7.72 15.78
CA GLU A 239 16.59 8.97 16.22
C GLU A 239 16.84 9.93 15.04
N ARG A 240 17.24 9.42 13.89
CA ARG A 240 17.36 10.22 12.66
C ARG A 240 16.03 10.84 12.25
N LEU A 241 14.92 10.07 12.28
CA LEU A 241 13.58 10.57 12.00
C LEU A 241 13.17 11.65 13.00
N ARG A 242 13.39 11.41 14.30
CA ARG A 242 13.08 12.36 15.37
C ARG A 242 13.78 13.72 15.14
N VAL A 243 15.09 13.68 14.95
CA VAL A 243 15.89 14.89 14.72
C VAL A 243 15.46 15.62 13.45
N GLN A 244 15.20 14.88 12.39
CA GLN A 244 14.81 15.46 11.11
C GLN A 244 13.45 16.15 11.19
N VAL A 245 12.47 15.55 11.90
CA VAL A 245 11.16 16.18 12.12
C VAL A 245 11.31 17.42 12.98
N GLU A 246 12.04 17.36 14.10
CA GLU A 246 12.28 18.49 15.00
C GLU A 246 12.94 19.69 14.28
N GLN A 247 13.84 19.43 13.34
CA GLN A 247 14.52 20.45 12.55
C GLN A 247 13.74 20.95 11.33
N SER A 248 12.68 20.25 10.97
CA SER A 248 11.88 20.60 9.77
C SER A 248 10.95 21.77 10.06
N LYS A 249 10.78 22.62 9.05
CA LYS A 249 9.83 23.74 9.11
C LYS A 249 8.52 23.31 8.47
N PHE A 250 7.46 23.22 9.28
CA PHE A 250 6.11 23.03 8.80
C PHE A 250 5.44 24.40 8.73
N GLU A 251 5.21 24.90 7.51
CA GLU A 251 4.67 26.25 7.29
C GLU A 251 3.25 26.16 6.74
N HIS A 252 2.29 26.78 7.43
CA HIS A 252 0.89 26.86 6.96
C HIS A 252 0.28 28.23 7.32
N GLY A 253 -0.36 28.87 6.34
CA GLY A 253 -1.00 30.18 6.54
C GLY A 253 -0.07 31.26 7.09
N GLY A 254 1.21 31.26 6.73
CA GLY A 254 2.23 32.20 7.19
C GLY A 254 2.77 31.92 8.60
N ASN A 255 2.34 30.83 9.24
CA ASN A 255 2.85 30.39 10.54
C ASN A 255 3.81 29.23 10.40
N VAL A 256 4.90 29.23 11.18
CA VAL A 256 5.77 28.09 11.38
C VAL A 256 5.24 27.28 12.55
N ILE A 257 4.95 26.01 12.32
CA ILE A 257 4.39 25.09 13.31
C ILE A 257 5.53 24.20 13.82
N PRO A 258 5.92 24.31 15.11
CA PRO A 258 6.91 23.42 15.70
C PRO A 258 6.30 22.03 15.88
N VAL A 259 6.98 21.01 15.37
CA VAL A 259 6.54 19.61 15.43
C VAL A 259 7.66 18.75 15.99
N THR A 260 7.33 17.90 16.96
CA THR A 260 8.20 16.81 17.43
C THR A 260 7.44 15.50 17.36
N ILE A 261 8.16 14.38 17.42
CA ILE A 261 7.59 13.04 17.43
C ILE A 261 8.20 12.22 18.57
N SER A 262 7.36 11.36 19.14
CA SER A 262 7.79 10.30 20.05
C SER A 262 7.78 8.97 19.32
N LEU A 263 8.76 8.10 19.60
CA LEU A 263 8.89 6.81 18.93
C LEU A 263 9.08 5.68 19.95
N GLY A 264 8.37 4.58 19.71
CA GLY A 264 8.58 3.31 20.39
C GLY A 264 9.06 2.26 19.39
N ILE A 265 10.08 1.49 19.73
CA ILE A 265 10.72 0.51 18.85
C ILE A 265 10.76 -0.84 19.53
N ALA A 266 10.37 -1.90 18.81
CA ALA A 266 10.46 -3.27 19.29
C ALA A 266 10.97 -4.21 18.19
N ALA A 267 11.80 -5.18 18.57
CA ALA A 267 12.24 -6.24 17.68
C ALA A 267 11.36 -7.48 17.82
N HIS A 268 11.15 -8.17 16.70
CA HIS A 268 10.45 -9.46 16.70
C HIS A 268 11.20 -10.49 17.56
N SER A 269 10.45 -11.21 18.38
CA SER A 269 10.95 -12.31 19.23
C SER A 269 10.41 -13.65 18.73
N GLU A 270 11.31 -14.59 18.45
CA GLU A 270 10.92 -15.97 18.06
C GLU A 270 10.13 -16.69 19.16
N LYS A 271 10.28 -16.26 20.41
CA LYS A 271 9.63 -16.87 21.59
C LYS A 271 8.21 -16.36 21.81
N ALA A 272 7.79 -15.29 21.13
CA ALA A 272 6.44 -14.74 21.30
C ALA A 272 5.39 -15.65 20.63
N PRO A 273 4.37 -16.13 21.36
CA PRO A 273 3.38 -17.05 20.80
C PRO A 273 2.53 -16.41 19.69
N ASP A 274 2.21 -15.13 19.82
CA ASP A 274 1.56 -14.29 18.80
C ASP A 274 2.50 -13.17 18.41
N GLY A 275 3.40 -13.47 17.45
CA GLY A 275 4.51 -12.60 17.12
C GLY A 275 4.09 -11.23 16.60
N ALA A 276 3.01 -11.12 15.82
CA ALA A 276 2.54 -9.86 15.25
C ALA A 276 1.90 -8.95 16.32
N THR A 277 0.95 -9.49 17.09
CA THR A 277 0.27 -8.76 18.17
C THR A 277 1.27 -8.35 19.27
N HIS A 278 2.18 -9.26 19.62
CA HIS A 278 3.22 -8.97 20.61
C HIS A 278 4.17 -7.86 20.15
N LEU A 279 4.59 -7.89 18.89
CA LEU A 279 5.49 -6.88 18.33
C LEU A 279 4.86 -5.48 18.35
N VAL A 280 3.57 -5.38 18.00
CA VAL A 280 2.81 -4.12 18.10
C VAL A 280 2.72 -3.65 19.56
N ALA A 281 2.36 -4.55 20.48
CA ALA A 281 2.20 -4.20 21.89
C ALA A 281 3.50 -3.70 22.52
N GLU A 282 4.64 -4.31 22.19
CA GLU A 282 5.95 -3.86 22.70
C GLU A 282 6.38 -2.52 22.11
N ALA A 283 6.14 -2.28 20.82
CA ALA A 283 6.44 -1.01 20.20
C ALA A 283 5.54 0.12 20.75
N ASP A 284 4.24 -0.16 20.94
CA ASP A 284 3.29 0.77 21.55
C ASP A 284 3.65 1.11 23.00
N ALA A 285 4.04 0.10 23.79
CA ALA A 285 4.53 0.32 25.15
C ALA A 285 5.79 1.20 25.18
N GLY A 286 6.71 1.04 24.20
CA GLY A 286 7.85 1.93 24.02
C GLY A 286 7.44 3.37 23.70
N LEU A 287 6.46 3.54 22.80
CA LEU A 287 5.90 4.84 22.44
C LEU A 287 5.24 5.53 23.65
N TYR A 288 4.49 4.77 24.43
CA TYR A 288 3.91 5.27 25.67
C TYR A 288 4.97 5.75 26.66
N ASP A 289 6.06 4.97 26.84
CA ASP A 289 7.19 5.37 27.71
C ASP A 289 7.88 6.63 27.17
N ALA A 290 8.04 6.77 25.85
CA ALA A 290 8.57 7.98 25.21
C ALA A 290 7.71 9.21 25.51
N LYS A 291 6.38 9.11 25.37
CA LYS A 291 5.42 10.17 25.68
C LYS A 291 5.46 10.55 27.17
N ARG A 292 5.50 9.57 28.08
CA ARG A 292 5.60 9.82 29.53
C ARG A 292 6.96 10.37 29.95
N GLY A 293 8.02 9.97 29.29
CA GLY A 293 9.38 10.43 29.57
C GLY A 293 9.66 11.88 29.20
N GLY A 294 8.70 12.61 28.63
CA GLY A 294 8.83 14.03 28.25
C GLY A 294 8.78 14.25 26.74
N ARG A 295 8.36 13.24 25.95
CA ARG A 295 8.20 13.32 24.50
C ARG A 295 9.51 13.58 23.74
N ASN A 296 9.40 13.82 22.42
CA ASN A 296 10.53 14.11 21.53
C ASN A 296 11.72 13.17 21.75
N ARG A 297 11.46 11.87 21.75
CA ARG A 297 12.47 10.84 22.01
C ARG A 297 12.13 9.48 21.44
N VAL A 298 13.14 8.65 21.40
CA VAL A 298 13.07 7.25 21.03
C VAL A 298 13.19 6.37 22.28
N VAL A 299 12.32 5.38 22.41
CA VAL A 299 12.42 4.30 23.40
C VAL A 299 12.41 2.96 22.68
N ALA A 300 13.51 2.22 22.76
CA ALA A 300 13.62 0.88 22.21
C ALA A 300 13.38 -0.18 23.29
N ARG A 301 12.50 -1.15 23.02
CA ARG A 301 12.17 -2.26 23.90
C ARG A 301 12.56 -3.58 23.24
N GLY A 302 13.22 -4.44 23.96
CA GLY A 302 13.62 -5.77 23.52
C GLY A 302 14.92 -6.17 24.22
N ARG A 303 14.94 -7.40 24.70
CA ARG A 303 16.14 -8.08 25.20
C ARG A 303 16.68 -9.01 24.12
#